data_292a408ef1fbd6856876a14c4a3c5ec1
#
_entry.id   292a408ef1fbd6856876a14c4a3c5ec1
#
_cell.length_a   1.000
_cell.length_b   1.000
_cell.length_c   1.000
_cell.angle_alpha   90.00
_cell.angle_beta   90.00
_cell.angle_gamma   90.00
#
_symmetry.space_group_name_H-M   'P 1'
#
loop_
_entity.id
_entity.type
_entity.pdbx_description
1 polymer ?
#
loop_
_entity_poly.entity_id
_entity_poly.type
_entity_poly.pdbx_seq_one_letter_code
_entity_poly.pdbx_strand_id
1 'polypeptide(L)'
;MVEELHLGTTAANDTFTTFVESGAFGKMCYNSFVTAPFWQTGPNGEVEPFLVTDWTVSEDSTTITCDLALNQGITWHDGEPLTMDDVLFTFDYNINVRKSSYSSYVDHAEQVDEDTIKVVLKEPGAYQWLKLVAGYFYVQPKHIWENIDAPKDYRGEDAVIGCGPYRFVSLDEDAQTSYYEAVSDTYLGREVTVKKVSLRSFDSNDALVMALRNGEIDAMYSYASPIPSTMASSITGVEHVEPGMSDNTGSYMIMFGFRKGPTDDLNFRKAVTLSLDYELLAAAIGGEDAQVPGVGVIAPPNLGYDKTLPKLEQNLEAAKAALDEGGYLDVDGDGYREMPDGSPMDILVSPQNSSTRREIYLRIAEVMVQNLDAIGVKAHVDEQSITNEEYEDQLCKEGTYQIFICYCTSGMASQTSCYYYFIDNTLDGNWGTCDLPEFVEAYETRRQASDEKAYIEGTKLLQQINAEQYIGEALCWDKAYFPYRTDRYEGWTNYPGWGVINCETWYSLRPVR
;
A
#
# COMPACT_ATOMS: atom_id res chain seq x y z
N MET A 1 6.92 -32.10 2.42
CA MET A 1 5.80 -31.52 1.66
C MET A 1 4.65 -31.32 2.62
N VAL A 2 3.98 -30.18 2.58
CA VAL A 2 2.82 -29.83 3.39
C VAL A 2 1.56 -30.33 2.68
N GLU A 3 0.76 -31.17 3.34
CA GLU A 3 -0.45 -31.74 2.69
C GLU A 3 -1.54 -30.67 2.53
N GLU A 4 -1.80 -29.87 3.58
CA GLU A 4 -2.78 -28.80 3.54
C GLU A 4 -2.38 -27.66 4.47
N LEU A 5 -2.52 -26.41 4.01
CA LEU A 5 -2.26 -25.18 4.75
C LEU A 5 -3.59 -24.46 4.97
N HIS A 6 -3.96 -24.19 6.22
CA HIS A 6 -5.20 -23.53 6.60
C HIS A 6 -4.95 -22.03 6.88
N LEU A 7 -5.51 -21.17 6.06
CA LEU A 7 -5.37 -19.72 6.19
C LEU A 7 -6.68 -19.07 6.66
N GLY A 8 -6.54 -17.97 7.41
CA GLY A 8 -7.66 -17.13 7.81
C GLY A 8 -7.53 -15.72 7.28
N THR A 9 -8.65 -15.11 6.89
CA THR A 9 -8.72 -13.71 6.45
C THR A 9 -9.98 -13.05 6.99
N THR A 10 -10.00 -11.70 7.02
CA THR A 10 -11.23 -10.93 7.24
C THR A 10 -11.82 -10.37 5.94
N ALA A 11 -11.23 -10.67 4.79
CA ALA A 11 -11.81 -10.35 3.49
C ALA A 11 -12.91 -11.35 3.13
N ALA A 12 -13.98 -10.89 2.48
CA ALA A 12 -15.10 -11.73 2.11
C ALA A 12 -14.75 -12.71 0.98
N ASN A 13 -15.32 -13.93 1.04
CA ASN A 13 -15.27 -14.95 -0.01
C ASN A 13 -16.53 -14.86 -0.90
N ASP A 14 -16.83 -13.69 -1.44
CA ASP A 14 -18.06 -13.40 -2.19
C ASP A 14 -17.82 -13.11 -3.67
N THR A 15 -16.58 -12.91 -4.08
CA THR A 15 -16.20 -12.62 -5.46
C THR A 15 -14.96 -13.39 -5.86
N PHE A 16 -14.97 -13.97 -7.08
CA PHE A 16 -13.91 -14.82 -7.62
C PHE A 16 -13.32 -14.31 -8.93
N THR A 17 -13.42 -13.02 -9.20
CA THR A 17 -12.68 -12.38 -10.27
C THR A 17 -11.37 -11.77 -9.74
N THR A 18 -10.30 -11.90 -10.53
CA THR A 18 -8.99 -11.31 -10.22
C THR A 18 -9.01 -9.77 -10.20
N PHE A 19 -10.10 -9.15 -10.67
CA PHE A 19 -10.23 -7.68 -10.79
C PHE A 19 -10.91 -7.02 -9.60
N VAL A 20 -11.42 -7.79 -8.61
CA VAL A 20 -11.98 -7.26 -7.35
C VAL A 20 -10.99 -7.46 -6.22
N GLU A 21 -10.24 -6.42 -5.94
CA GLU A 21 -9.12 -6.44 -4.98
C GLU A 21 -9.56 -6.52 -3.50
N SER A 22 -10.81 -6.16 -3.19
CA SER A 22 -11.34 -6.21 -1.82
C SER A 22 -11.69 -7.63 -1.35
N GLY A 23 -12.02 -8.54 -2.27
CA GLY A 23 -12.35 -9.93 -1.97
C GLY A 23 -11.13 -10.79 -1.60
N ALA A 24 -11.37 -11.88 -0.88
CA ALA A 24 -10.31 -12.81 -0.47
C ALA A 24 -9.55 -13.41 -1.66
N PHE A 25 -10.26 -13.80 -2.71
CA PHE A 25 -9.66 -14.33 -3.94
C PHE A 25 -8.74 -13.32 -4.64
N GLY A 26 -9.23 -12.08 -4.85
CA GLY A 26 -8.43 -11.03 -5.48
C GLY A 26 -7.15 -10.70 -4.70
N LYS A 27 -7.22 -10.70 -3.37
CA LYS A 27 -6.04 -10.52 -2.51
C LYS A 27 -5.02 -11.65 -2.64
N MET A 28 -5.46 -12.89 -2.77
CA MET A 28 -4.56 -14.04 -2.98
C MET A 28 -3.82 -13.99 -4.31
N CYS A 29 -4.39 -13.34 -5.34
CA CYS A 29 -3.73 -13.21 -6.63
C CYS A 29 -2.38 -12.47 -6.55
N TYR A 30 -2.21 -11.55 -5.60
CA TYR A 30 -0.95 -10.79 -5.41
C TYR A 30 0.20 -11.60 -4.79
N ASN A 31 -0.01 -12.85 -4.44
CA ASN A 31 1.03 -13.73 -3.88
C ASN A 31 1.57 -14.74 -4.89
N SER A 32 1.45 -14.47 -6.17
CA SER A 32 1.85 -15.43 -7.22
C SER A 32 1.21 -16.80 -6.98
N PHE A 33 -0.09 -16.82 -6.66
CA PHE A 33 -0.82 -18.00 -6.21
C PHE A 33 -1.67 -18.59 -7.33
N VAL A 34 -2.84 -18.00 -7.64
CA VAL A 34 -3.69 -18.42 -8.75
C VAL A 34 -3.22 -17.81 -10.08
N THR A 35 -2.61 -16.63 -10.00
CA THR A 35 -2.14 -15.86 -11.16
C THR A 35 -0.61 -15.95 -11.28
N ALA A 36 -0.08 -15.69 -12.47
CA ALA A 36 1.34 -15.50 -12.73
C ALA A 36 1.62 -14.02 -13.00
N PRO A 37 2.25 -13.28 -12.07
CA PRO A 37 2.69 -11.92 -12.33
C PRO A 37 3.87 -11.93 -13.34
N PHE A 38 4.07 -10.82 -14.03
CA PHE A 38 5.24 -10.65 -14.87
C PHE A 38 6.52 -10.60 -14.03
N TRP A 39 6.48 -9.84 -12.96
CA TRP A 39 7.55 -9.72 -11.95
C TRP A 39 6.96 -9.91 -10.56
N GLN A 40 7.73 -10.41 -9.64
CA GLN A 40 7.38 -10.43 -8.22
C GLN A 40 8.22 -9.44 -7.43
N THR A 41 7.81 -9.19 -6.18
CA THR A 41 8.58 -8.34 -5.26
C THR A 41 9.27 -9.19 -4.22
N GLY A 42 10.56 -9.00 -4.06
CA GLY A 42 11.37 -9.63 -3.01
C GLY A 42 11.17 -8.98 -1.62
N PRO A 43 11.77 -9.56 -0.57
CA PRO A 43 11.54 -9.16 0.83
C PRO A 43 12.02 -7.75 1.17
N ASN A 44 12.98 -7.20 0.43
CA ASN A 44 13.46 -5.83 0.61
C ASN A 44 12.90 -4.87 -0.45
N GLY A 45 11.90 -5.34 -1.21
CA GLY A 45 11.25 -4.56 -2.26
C GLY A 45 11.98 -4.54 -3.59
N GLU A 46 12.93 -5.42 -3.81
CA GLU A 46 13.54 -5.62 -5.12
C GLU A 46 12.53 -6.19 -6.13
N VAL A 47 12.71 -5.84 -7.40
CA VAL A 47 11.96 -6.47 -8.50
C VAL A 47 12.64 -7.79 -8.83
N GLU A 48 11.91 -8.88 -8.74
CA GLU A 48 12.41 -10.23 -9.01
C GLU A 48 11.74 -10.85 -10.23
N PRO A 49 12.44 -11.77 -10.93
CA PRO A 49 11.85 -12.52 -12.03
C PRO A 49 10.66 -13.37 -11.60
N PHE A 50 9.66 -13.53 -12.50
CA PHE A 50 8.63 -14.56 -12.39
C PHE A 50 8.26 -15.07 -13.79
N LEU A 51 7.20 -14.56 -14.44
CA LEU A 51 6.91 -14.87 -15.85
C LEU A 51 7.96 -14.23 -16.78
N VAL A 52 8.42 -13.02 -16.46
CA VAL A 52 9.63 -12.41 -17.03
C VAL A 52 10.83 -13.01 -16.34
N THR A 53 11.73 -13.62 -17.10
CA THR A 53 12.94 -14.31 -16.62
C THR A 53 14.16 -13.40 -16.58
N ASP A 54 14.22 -12.44 -17.50
CA ASP A 54 15.25 -11.39 -17.56
C ASP A 54 14.70 -10.15 -18.26
N TRP A 55 15.27 -8.98 -18.00
CA TRP A 55 14.88 -7.74 -18.66
C TRP A 55 16.00 -6.70 -18.72
N THR A 56 15.89 -5.82 -19.71
CA THR A 56 16.77 -4.67 -19.87
C THR A 56 15.96 -3.39 -20.03
N VAL A 57 16.47 -2.29 -19.48
CA VAL A 57 15.88 -0.96 -19.61
C VAL A 57 16.73 -0.14 -20.59
N SER A 58 16.09 0.60 -21.50
CA SER A 58 16.77 1.52 -22.41
C SER A 58 17.43 2.68 -21.67
N GLU A 59 18.48 3.26 -22.28
CA GLU A 59 19.23 4.40 -21.67
C GLU A 59 18.34 5.60 -21.37
N ASP A 60 17.32 5.84 -22.17
CA ASP A 60 16.33 6.91 -22.00
C ASP A 60 15.18 6.54 -21.05
N SER A 61 15.24 5.36 -20.43
CA SER A 61 14.23 4.85 -19.49
C SER A 61 12.79 4.80 -20.02
N THR A 62 12.61 4.72 -21.36
CA THR A 62 11.29 4.67 -22.01
C THR A 62 10.87 3.27 -22.45
N THR A 63 11.78 2.30 -22.43
CA THR A 63 11.54 0.98 -22.97
C THR A 63 12.11 -0.12 -22.07
N ILE A 64 11.34 -1.20 -21.90
CA ILE A 64 11.76 -2.40 -21.18
C ILE A 64 11.65 -3.59 -22.13
N THR A 65 12.77 -4.26 -22.41
CA THR A 65 12.77 -5.51 -23.19
C THR A 65 12.81 -6.68 -22.22
N CYS A 66 11.88 -7.63 -22.36
CA CYS A 66 11.64 -8.70 -21.38
C CYS A 66 11.65 -10.05 -22.05
N ASP A 67 12.41 -10.98 -21.52
CA ASP A 67 12.38 -12.40 -21.89
C ASP A 67 11.35 -13.12 -21.01
N LEU A 68 10.51 -13.96 -21.63
CA LEU A 68 9.37 -14.61 -20.99
C LEU A 68 9.57 -16.12 -20.85
N ALA A 69 8.99 -16.71 -19.82
CA ALA A 69 9.02 -18.16 -19.56
C ALA A 69 8.04 -18.97 -20.44
N LEU A 70 7.64 -18.49 -21.61
CA LEU A 70 6.63 -19.16 -22.47
C LEU A 70 7.09 -20.56 -22.93
N ASN A 71 8.38 -20.76 -23.12
CA ASN A 71 8.98 -22.04 -23.52
C ASN A 71 8.96 -23.12 -22.40
N GLN A 72 8.49 -22.80 -21.19
CA GLN A 72 8.41 -23.75 -20.07
C GLN A 72 7.09 -24.54 -20.03
N GLY A 73 6.21 -24.37 -21.02
CA GLY A 73 4.98 -25.14 -21.15
C GLY A 73 3.92 -24.83 -20.10
N ILE A 74 3.84 -23.58 -19.67
CA ILE A 74 2.80 -23.10 -18.75
C ILE A 74 1.44 -23.22 -19.43
N THR A 75 0.43 -23.69 -18.68
CA THR A 75 -0.95 -23.76 -19.15
C THR A 75 -1.86 -22.98 -18.19
N TRP A 76 -2.94 -22.47 -18.74
CA TRP A 76 -4.09 -22.01 -17.95
C TRP A 76 -4.70 -23.21 -17.19
N HIS A 77 -5.42 -22.94 -16.10
CA HIS A 77 -6.00 -23.99 -15.24
C HIS A 77 -7.10 -24.80 -15.91
N ASP A 78 -7.61 -24.36 -17.05
CA ASP A 78 -8.53 -25.10 -17.92
C ASP A 78 -7.82 -25.98 -18.98
N GLY A 79 -6.49 -25.89 -19.06
CA GLY A 79 -5.65 -26.71 -19.91
C GLY A 79 -5.19 -26.04 -21.20
N GLU A 80 -5.70 -24.84 -21.55
CA GLU A 80 -5.20 -24.07 -22.70
C GLU A 80 -3.75 -23.60 -22.46
N PRO A 81 -2.90 -23.54 -23.48
CA PRO A 81 -1.52 -23.08 -23.33
C PRO A 81 -1.47 -21.57 -23.10
N LEU A 82 -0.56 -21.11 -22.23
CA LEU A 82 -0.20 -19.70 -22.16
C LEU A 82 0.63 -19.32 -23.39
N THR A 83 0.21 -18.26 -24.09
CA THR A 83 0.80 -17.83 -25.36
C THR A 83 1.23 -16.37 -25.35
N MET A 84 2.01 -15.96 -26.35
CA MET A 84 2.34 -14.55 -26.58
C MET A 84 1.08 -13.69 -26.82
N ASP A 85 0.04 -14.27 -27.42
CA ASP A 85 -1.24 -13.57 -27.62
C ASP A 85 -1.90 -13.17 -26.30
N ASP A 86 -1.81 -14.02 -25.25
CA ASP A 86 -2.31 -13.68 -23.90
C ASP A 86 -1.49 -12.57 -23.26
N VAL A 87 -0.18 -12.59 -23.46
CA VAL A 87 0.74 -11.57 -22.96
C VAL A 87 0.40 -10.21 -23.56
N LEU A 88 0.34 -10.10 -24.88
CA LEU A 88 0.03 -8.84 -25.58
C LEU A 88 -1.40 -8.38 -25.27
N PHE A 89 -2.35 -9.30 -25.22
CA PHE A 89 -3.73 -9.03 -24.80
C PHE A 89 -3.77 -8.42 -23.38
N THR A 90 -2.97 -8.92 -22.47
CA THR A 90 -2.93 -8.40 -21.08
C THR A 90 -2.59 -6.91 -21.04
N PHE A 91 -1.59 -6.48 -21.81
CA PHE A 91 -1.23 -5.05 -21.88
C PHE A 91 -2.36 -4.23 -22.52
N ASP A 92 -2.86 -4.67 -23.68
CA ASP A 92 -3.95 -3.98 -24.37
C ASP A 92 -5.21 -3.85 -23.51
N TYR A 93 -5.61 -4.94 -22.85
CA TYR A 93 -6.79 -5.00 -21.99
C TYR A 93 -6.66 -4.07 -20.77
N ASN A 94 -5.48 -4.03 -20.13
CA ASN A 94 -5.23 -3.12 -19.02
C ASN A 94 -5.21 -1.65 -19.44
N ILE A 95 -4.73 -1.33 -20.65
CA ILE A 95 -4.69 0.02 -21.19
C ILE A 95 -6.10 0.49 -21.60
N ASN A 96 -6.83 -0.32 -22.36
CA ASN A 96 -8.03 0.13 -23.05
C ASN A 96 -9.34 -0.20 -22.33
N VAL A 97 -9.40 -1.31 -21.60
CA VAL A 97 -10.63 -1.80 -20.93
C VAL A 97 -10.56 -1.52 -19.42
N ARG A 98 -9.58 -2.12 -18.73
CA ARG A 98 -9.43 -1.96 -17.28
C ARG A 98 -9.04 -0.55 -16.88
N LYS A 99 -8.22 0.13 -17.69
CA LYS A 99 -7.66 1.47 -17.41
C LYS A 99 -7.02 1.53 -16.04
N SER A 100 -6.18 0.55 -15.74
CA SER A 100 -5.50 0.47 -14.45
C SER A 100 -4.51 1.63 -14.28
N SER A 101 -4.23 2.02 -13.04
CA SER A 101 -3.24 3.06 -12.75
C SER A 101 -1.86 2.72 -13.32
N TYR A 102 -1.49 1.43 -13.35
CA TYR A 102 -0.20 0.98 -13.94
C TYR A 102 -0.14 1.18 -15.45
N SER A 103 -1.28 1.01 -16.15
CA SER A 103 -1.33 1.14 -17.60
C SER A 103 -1.31 2.59 -18.08
N SER A 104 -1.53 3.57 -17.18
CA SER A 104 -1.40 4.99 -17.54
C SER A 104 0.00 5.35 -18.03
N TYR A 105 1.02 4.66 -17.54
CA TYR A 105 2.44 4.84 -17.93
C TYR A 105 2.77 4.18 -19.26
N VAL A 106 2.05 3.12 -19.67
CA VAL A 106 2.37 2.31 -20.84
C VAL A 106 1.68 2.87 -22.08
N ASP A 107 2.44 3.03 -23.17
CA ASP A 107 1.90 3.33 -24.49
C ASP A 107 1.40 2.04 -25.14
N HIS A 108 2.27 1.04 -25.28
CA HIS A 108 1.93 -0.28 -25.80
C HIS A 108 2.98 -1.34 -25.41
N ALA A 109 2.66 -2.60 -25.67
CA ALA A 109 3.62 -3.69 -25.71
C ALA A 109 3.66 -4.32 -27.09
N GLU A 110 4.84 -4.70 -27.58
CA GLU A 110 5.03 -5.33 -28.87
C GLU A 110 5.87 -6.60 -28.76
N GLN A 111 5.59 -7.58 -29.60
CA GLN A 111 6.39 -8.78 -29.71
C GLN A 111 7.68 -8.48 -30.48
N VAL A 112 8.82 -8.94 -29.92
CA VAL A 112 10.14 -8.85 -30.57
C VAL A 112 10.47 -10.15 -31.29
N ASP A 113 10.29 -11.28 -30.60
CA ASP A 113 10.46 -12.63 -31.14
C ASP A 113 9.53 -13.63 -30.44
N GLU A 114 9.83 -14.93 -30.44
CA GLU A 114 8.94 -16.01 -29.98
C GLU A 114 8.61 -15.92 -28.47
N ASP A 115 9.56 -15.49 -27.64
CA ASP A 115 9.43 -15.38 -26.18
C ASP A 115 9.91 -14.04 -25.59
N THR A 116 10.12 -13.02 -26.45
CA THR A 116 10.56 -11.68 -26.03
C THR A 116 9.54 -10.62 -26.40
N ILE A 117 9.21 -9.76 -25.42
CA ILE A 117 8.39 -8.56 -25.64
C ILE A 117 9.18 -7.30 -25.33
N LYS A 118 8.67 -6.21 -25.85
CA LYS A 118 9.11 -4.86 -25.56
C LYS A 118 7.95 -4.04 -25.05
N VAL A 119 8.06 -3.51 -23.83
CA VAL A 119 7.09 -2.59 -23.24
C VAL A 119 7.58 -1.19 -23.48
N VAL A 120 6.76 -0.36 -24.12
CA VAL A 120 7.05 1.04 -24.44
C VAL A 120 6.24 1.93 -23.50
N LEU A 121 6.92 2.82 -22.79
CA LEU A 121 6.31 3.79 -21.90
C LEU A 121 6.07 5.12 -22.65
N LYS A 122 5.05 5.86 -22.25
CA LYS A 122 4.72 7.18 -22.80
C LYS A 122 5.78 8.22 -22.50
N GLU A 123 6.45 8.07 -21.35
CA GLU A 123 7.49 8.97 -20.83
C GLU A 123 8.57 8.17 -20.11
N PRO A 124 9.78 8.73 -19.89
CA PRO A 124 10.81 8.09 -19.08
C PRO A 124 10.30 7.74 -17.68
N GLY A 125 10.66 6.54 -17.15
CA GLY A 125 10.22 6.10 -15.83
C GLY A 125 10.14 4.58 -15.67
N ALA A 126 10.88 3.82 -16.48
CA ALA A 126 10.82 2.37 -16.50
C ALA A 126 11.12 1.73 -15.14
N TYR A 127 12.10 2.25 -14.38
CA TYR A 127 12.44 1.72 -13.06
C TYR A 127 11.28 1.91 -12.06
N GLN A 128 10.68 3.10 -12.02
CA GLN A 128 9.51 3.34 -11.16
C GLN A 128 8.33 2.46 -11.58
N TRP A 129 8.07 2.33 -12.87
CA TRP A 129 6.99 1.49 -13.36
C TRP A 129 7.19 0.02 -12.95
N LEU A 130 8.39 -0.54 -13.12
CA LEU A 130 8.71 -1.89 -12.64
C LEU A 130 8.44 -2.06 -11.14
N LYS A 131 8.79 -1.08 -10.31
CA LYS A 131 8.48 -1.08 -8.87
C LYS A 131 6.98 -1.05 -8.58
N LEU A 132 6.20 -0.36 -9.39
CA LEU A 132 4.74 -0.29 -9.23
C LEU A 132 4.04 -1.59 -9.62
N VAL A 133 4.56 -2.30 -10.63
CA VAL A 133 3.86 -3.46 -11.20
C VAL A 133 4.33 -4.80 -10.63
N ALA A 134 5.49 -4.87 -9.99
CA ALA A 134 6.02 -6.11 -9.41
C ALA A 134 5.04 -6.68 -8.36
N GLY A 135 4.59 -7.91 -8.59
CA GLY A 135 3.60 -8.60 -7.77
C GLY A 135 2.14 -8.23 -8.05
N TYR A 136 1.87 -7.19 -8.85
CA TYR A 136 0.50 -6.69 -9.10
C TYR A 136 0.04 -6.84 -10.55
N PHE A 137 0.96 -6.91 -11.50
CA PHE A 137 0.66 -7.03 -12.91
C PHE A 137 0.84 -8.47 -13.35
N TYR A 138 -0.26 -9.18 -13.56
CA TYR A 138 -0.29 -10.60 -13.92
C TYR A 138 -0.99 -10.83 -15.26
N VAL A 139 -0.54 -11.88 -15.95
CA VAL A 139 -1.07 -12.24 -17.27
C VAL A 139 -2.53 -12.69 -17.18
N GLN A 140 -3.33 -12.37 -18.20
CA GLN A 140 -4.75 -12.64 -18.30
C GLN A 140 -5.05 -13.57 -19.47
N PRO A 141 -5.95 -14.58 -19.32
CA PRO A 141 -6.36 -15.46 -20.41
C PRO A 141 -7.25 -14.72 -21.41
N LYS A 142 -6.71 -14.51 -22.62
CA LYS A 142 -7.41 -13.83 -23.72
C LYS A 142 -8.74 -14.48 -24.04
N HIS A 143 -8.77 -15.81 -24.14
CA HIS A 143 -9.97 -16.58 -24.50
C HIS A 143 -11.15 -16.40 -23.53
N ILE A 144 -10.90 -15.90 -22.30
CA ILE A 144 -11.94 -15.58 -21.31
C ILE A 144 -12.30 -14.10 -21.36
N TRP A 145 -11.29 -13.23 -21.33
CA TRP A 145 -11.51 -11.81 -21.08
C TRP A 145 -11.70 -10.95 -22.32
N GLU A 146 -11.41 -11.44 -23.54
CA GLU A 146 -11.45 -10.61 -24.76
C GLU A 146 -12.83 -10.01 -25.09
N ASN A 147 -13.92 -10.59 -24.56
CA ASN A 147 -15.28 -10.13 -24.77
C ASN A 147 -15.92 -9.53 -23.51
N ILE A 148 -15.14 -9.24 -22.47
CA ILE A 148 -15.62 -8.73 -21.18
C ILE A 148 -15.18 -7.27 -20.99
N ASP A 149 -16.11 -6.34 -21.17
CA ASP A 149 -15.85 -4.89 -21.04
C ASP A 149 -15.94 -4.38 -19.58
N ALA A 150 -16.61 -5.13 -18.69
CA ALA A 150 -16.78 -4.78 -17.28
C ALA A 150 -16.23 -5.89 -16.36
N PRO A 151 -14.89 -6.03 -16.28
CA PRO A 151 -14.27 -7.16 -15.58
C PRO A 151 -14.58 -7.23 -14.07
N LYS A 152 -14.81 -6.10 -13.41
CA LYS A 152 -15.18 -6.06 -11.98
C LYS A 152 -16.58 -6.64 -11.72
N ASP A 153 -17.45 -6.59 -12.71
CA ASP A 153 -18.84 -7.06 -12.60
C ASP A 153 -19.02 -8.49 -13.14
N TYR A 154 -17.97 -9.04 -13.77
CA TYR A 154 -18.03 -10.40 -14.31
C TYR A 154 -18.12 -11.45 -13.19
N ARG A 155 -19.04 -12.41 -13.36
CA ARG A 155 -19.34 -13.48 -12.39
C ARG A 155 -19.41 -14.86 -13.04
N GLY A 156 -18.76 -15.06 -14.21
CA GLY A 156 -18.62 -16.35 -14.85
C GLY A 156 -17.81 -17.33 -13.99
N GLU A 157 -18.11 -18.62 -14.07
CA GLU A 157 -17.37 -19.66 -13.34
C GLU A 157 -15.90 -19.75 -13.79
N ASP A 158 -15.59 -19.27 -14.99
CA ASP A 158 -14.26 -19.21 -15.57
C ASP A 158 -13.44 -18.00 -15.11
N ALA A 159 -14.02 -17.05 -14.35
CA ALA A 159 -13.33 -15.90 -13.78
C ALA A 159 -12.16 -16.28 -12.83
N VAL A 160 -12.19 -17.49 -12.28
CA VAL A 160 -11.15 -18.04 -11.40
C VAL A 160 -9.94 -18.63 -12.13
N ILE A 161 -10.00 -18.72 -13.47
CA ILE A 161 -8.94 -19.32 -14.27
C ILE A 161 -7.72 -18.40 -14.30
N GLY A 162 -6.63 -18.92 -13.78
CA GLY A 162 -5.29 -18.32 -13.83
C GLY A 162 -4.30 -19.32 -14.42
N CYS A 163 -3.02 -18.99 -14.35
CA CYS A 163 -1.93 -19.89 -14.74
C CYS A 163 -0.83 -19.98 -13.67
N GLY A 164 -1.12 -19.56 -12.45
CA GLY A 164 -0.21 -19.66 -11.31
C GLY A 164 -0.06 -21.08 -10.77
N PRO A 165 0.76 -21.28 -9.72
CA PRO A 165 1.05 -22.61 -9.16
C PRO A 165 -0.14 -23.28 -8.48
N TYR A 166 -1.23 -22.57 -8.19
CA TYR A 166 -2.45 -23.11 -7.56
C TYR A 166 -3.69 -22.77 -8.36
N ARG A 167 -4.62 -23.74 -8.43
CA ARG A 167 -5.94 -23.51 -9.01
C ARG A 167 -7.02 -23.49 -7.94
N PHE A 168 -8.05 -22.72 -8.16
CA PHE A 168 -9.28 -22.75 -7.38
C PHE A 168 -10.00 -24.10 -7.57
N VAL A 169 -10.53 -24.68 -6.48
CA VAL A 169 -11.25 -25.96 -6.51
C VAL A 169 -12.73 -25.75 -6.22
N SER A 170 -13.06 -25.10 -5.10
CA SER A 170 -14.45 -24.92 -4.66
C SER A 170 -14.55 -23.85 -3.56
N LEU A 171 -15.77 -23.38 -3.35
CA LEU A 171 -16.20 -22.61 -2.19
C LEU A 171 -17.19 -23.42 -1.37
N ASP A 172 -16.97 -23.50 -0.05
CA ASP A 172 -17.98 -23.87 0.93
C ASP A 172 -18.61 -22.57 1.46
N GLU A 173 -19.82 -22.27 0.99
CA GLU A 173 -20.53 -21.03 1.37
C GLU A 173 -20.94 -21.02 2.84
N ASP A 174 -21.27 -22.18 3.42
CA ASP A 174 -21.67 -22.28 4.83
C ASP A 174 -20.47 -22.06 5.77
N ALA A 175 -19.31 -22.61 5.42
CA ALA A 175 -18.06 -22.44 6.16
C ALA A 175 -17.28 -21.18 5.76
N GLN A 176 -17.74 -20.44 4.75
CA GLN A 176 -17.04 -19.30 4.14
C GLN A 176 -15.57 -19.61 3.82
N THR A 177 -15.33 -20.81 3.25
CA THR A 177 -13.98 -21.34 3.00
C THR A 177 -13.78 -21.68 1.53
N SER A 178 -12.81 -21.05 0.90
CA SER A 178 -12.37 -21.40 -0.45
C SER A 178 -11.19 -22.38 -0.40
N TYR A 179 -11.17 -23.30 -1.36
CA TYR A 179 -10.18 -24.38 -1.46
C TYR A 179 -9.39 -24.28 -2.75
N TYR A 180 -8.09 -24.56 -2.64
CA TYR A 180 -7.14 -24.50 -3.73
C TYR A 180 -6.22 -25.71 -3.69
N GLU A 181 -5.70 -26.11 -4.87
CA GLU A 181 -4.71 -27.18 -4.95
C GLU A 181 -3.57 -26.82 -5.93
N ALA A 182 -2.39 -27.32 -5.64
CA ALA A 182 -1.22 -27.15 -6.49
C ALA A 182 -1.46 -27.85 -7.85
N VAL A 183 -1.13 -27.18 -8.94
CA VAL A 183 -1.28 -27.73 -10.30
C VAL A 183 -0.22 -28.77 -10.62
N SER A 184 0.94 -28.71 -9.93
CA SER A 184 2.08 -29.59 -10.15
C SER A 184 3.00 -29.57 -8.92
N ASP A 185 3.89 -30.57 -8.80
CA ASP A 185 4.94 -30.62 -7.78
C ASP A 185 6.06 -29.58 -8.04
N THR A 186 6.11 -29.00 -9.22
CA THR A 186 7.06 -27.94 -9.59
C THR A 186 6.37 -26.85 -10.41
N TYR A 187 6.78 -25.60 -10.22
CA TYR A 187 6.33 -24.47 -11.02
C TYR A 187 7.51 -23.54 -11.33
N LEU A 188 7.71 -23.20 -12.61
CA LEU A 188 8.87 -22.41 -13.07
C LEU A 188 10.20 -22.90 -12.50
N GLY A 189 10.40 -24.23 -12.48
CA GLY A 189 11.63 -24.87 -11.98
C GLY A 189 11.77 -24.92 -10.46
N ARG A 190 10.81 -24.41 -9.69
CA ARG A 190 10.80 -24.42 -8.21
C ARG A 190 9.88 -25.53 -7.67
N GLU A 191 10.31 -26.22 -6.61
CA GLU A 191 9.49 -27.21 -5.92
C GLU A 191 8.31 -26.55 -5.19
N VAL A 192 7.08 -26.93 -5.52
CA VAL A 192 5.87 -26.49 -4.81
C VAL A 192 5.70 -27.38 -3.59
N THR A 193 5.81 -26.81 -2.40
CA THR A 193 5.93 -27.57 -1.15
C THR A 193 4.61 -27.75 -0.40
N VAL A 194 3.60 -26.96 -0.72
CA VAL A 194 2.24 -27.05 -0.15
C VAL A 194 1.31 -27.60 -1.21
N LYS A 195 0.59 -28.71 -0.92
CA LYS A 195 -0.28 -29.34 -1.91
C LYS A 195 -1.66 -28.71 -2.01
N LYS A 196 -2.24 -28.36 -0.86
CA LYS A 196 -3.58 -27.78 -0.77
C LYS A 196 -3.57 -26.58 0.15
N VAL A 197 -4.42 -25.63 -0.14
CA VAL A 197 -4.64 -24.43 0.69
C VAL A 197 -6.12 -24.23 0.88
N SER A 198 -6.54 -23.97 2.12
CA SER A 198 -7.88 -23.48 2.42
C SER A 198 -7.78 -22.05 2.96
N LEU A 199 -8.68 -21.18 2.54
CA LEU A 199 -8.76 -19.79 2.97
C LEU A 199 -10.16 -19.51 3.52
N ARG A 200 -10.26 -19.41 4.86
CA ARG A 200 -11.50 -19.15 5.57
C ARG A 200 -11.66 -17.67 5.89
N SER A 201 -12.82 -17.12 5.56
CA SER A 201 -13.21 -15.76 5.94
C SER A 201 -13.81 -15.73 7.35
N PHE A 202 -13.47 -14.71 8.12
CA PHE A 202 -13.95 -14.43 9.47
C PHE A 202 -14.57 -13.04 9.55
N ASP A 203 -15.62 -12.87 10.34
CA ASP A 203 -16.33 -11.60 10.50
C ASP A 203 -15.51 -10.53 11.25
N SER A 204 -14.45 -10.93 11.96
CA SER A 204 -13.61 -10.01 12.75
C SER A 204 -12.20 -10.55 13.00
N ASN A 205 -11.28 -9.64 13.33
CA ASN A 205 -9.94 -10.00 13.78
C ASN A 205 -9.96 -10.82 15.07
N ASP A 206 -10.91 -10.59 15.99
CA ASP A 206 -11.06 -11.38 17.21
C ASP A 206 -11.37 -12.84 16.91
N ALA A 207 -12.33 -13.10 16.01
CA ALA A 207 -12.69 -14.46 15.59
C ALA A 207 -11.51 -15.15 14.88
N LEU A 208 -10.80 -14.44 14.03
CA LEU A 208 -9.61 -14.95 13.32
C LEU A 208 -8.49 -15.31 14.32
N VAL A 209 -8.19 -14.44 15.29
CA VAL A 209 -7.17 -14.68 16.33
C VAL A 209 -7.56 -15.87 17.20
N MET A 210 -8.84 -16.01 17.55
CA MET A 210 -9.32 -17.18 18.29
C MET A 210 -9.10 -18.48 17.50
N ALA A 211 -9.44 -18.51 16.21
CA ALA A 211 -9.23 -19.68 15.35
C ALA A 211 -7.74 -20.05 15.24
N LEU A 212 -6.85 -19.05 15.13
CA LEU A 212 -5.41 -19.27 15.13
C LEU A 212 -4.92 -19.90 16.45
N ARG A 213 -5.35 -19.34 17.60
CA ARG A 213 -4.99 -19.85 18.94
C ARG A 213 -5.49 -21.28 19.16
N ASN A 214 -6.67 -21.61 18.66
CA ASN A 214 -7.24 -22.95 18.74
C ASN A 214 -6.60 -23.96 17.76
N GLY A 215 -5.77 -23.48 16.81
CA GLY A 215 -5.17 -24.33 15.78
C GLY A 215 -6.14 -24.72 14.66
N GLU A 216 -7.20 -23.95 14.45
CA GLU A 216 -8.14 -24.12 13.33
C GLU A 216 -7.56 -23.58 12.03
N ILE A 217 -6.67 -22.59 12.11
CA ILE A 217 -5.88 -22.03 11.01
C ILE A 217 -4.40 -22.02 11.38
N ASP A 218 -3.53 -22.04 10.38
CA ASP A 218 -2.07 -22.05 10.53
C ASP A 218 -1.46 -20.65 10.45
N ALA A 219 -2.06 -19.76 9.67
CA ALA A 219 -1.62 -18.38 9.55
C ALA A 219 -2.78 -17.46 9.16
N MET A 220 -2.61 -16.19 9.49
CA MET A 220 -3.45 -15.13 8.97
C MET A 220 -2.95 -14.71 7.59
N TYR A 221 -3.89 -14.48 6.67
CA TYR A 221 -3.63 -13.76 5.43
C TYR A 221 -4.54 -12.55 5.30
N SER A 222 -3.95 -11.39 5.16
CA SER A 222 -4.67 -10.18 4.80
C SER A 222 -3.72 -9.24 4.07
N TYR A 223 -3.88 -9.13 2.76
CA TYR A 223 -3.09 -8.24 1.90
C TYR A 223 -2.88 -6.87 2.55
N ALA A 224 -1.62 -6.53 2.89
CA ALA A 224 -1.19 -5.25 3.46
C ALA A 224 -2.06 -4.71 4.62
N SER A 225 -2.80 -5.58 5.31
CA SER A 225 -3.68 -5.23 6.43
C SER A 225 -3.33 -6.07 7.66
N PRO A 226 -2.33 -5.66 8.45
CA PRO A 226 -1.94 -6.38 9.67
C PRO A 226 -3.07 -6.39 10.70
N ILE A 227 -2.97 -7.28 11.69
CA ILE A 227 -3.77 -7.17 12.91
C ILE A 227 -3.40 -5.84 13.60
N PRO A 228 -4.38 -5.06 14.07
CA PRO A 228 -4.12 -3.83 14.79
C PRO A 228 -3.18 -4.05 15.98
N SER A 229 -2.22 -3.16 16.18
CA SER A 229 -1.24 -3.23 17.28
C SER A 229 -1.90 -3.27 18.68
N THR A 230 -3.09 -2.70 18.81
CA THR A 230 -3.92 -2.79 20.03
C THR A 230 -4.31 -4.22 20.39
N MET A 231 -4.25 -5.17 19.44
CA MET A 231 -4.51 -6.60 19.64
C MET A 231 -3.22 -7.42 19.85
N ALA A 232 -2.04 -6.81 19.84
CA ALA A 232 -0.75 -7.50 19.97
C ALA A 232 -0.70 -8.45 21.19
N SER A 233 -1.26 -8.05 22.33
CA SER A 233 -1.33 -8.87 23.54
C SER A 233 -2.15 -10.15 23.39
N SER A 234 -3.04 -10.24 22.40
CA SER A 234 -3.86 -11.43 22.15
C SER A 234 -3.11 -12.54 21.38
N ILE A 235 -1.96 -12.18 20.78
CA ILE A 235 -1.13 -13.08 19.95
C ILE A 235 0.28 -13.26 20.52
N THR A 236 0.80 -12.31 21.31
CA THR A 236 2.13 -12.39 21.90
C THR A 236 2.14 -13.31 23.10
N GLY A 237 3.13 -14.20 23.19
CA GLY A 237 3.27 -15.15 24.31
C GLY A 237 2.24 -16.29 24.31
N VAL A 238 1.48 -16.46 23.23
CA VAL A 238 0.58 -17.60 23.06
C VAL A 238 1.38 -18.82 22.59
N GLU A 239 1.16 -19.98 23.20
CA GLU A 239 1.87 -21.21 22.87
C GLU A 239 1.67 -21.56 21.39
N HIS A 240 2.77 -21.86 20.71
CA HIS A 240 2.82 -22.19 19.27
C HIS A 240 2.38 -21.07 18.32
N VAL A 241 2.19 -19.84 18.77
CA VAL A 241 1.86 -18.69 17.93
C VAL A 241 3.01 -17.69 17.95
N GLU A 242 3.53 -17.41 16.76
CA GLU A 242 4.44 -16.29 16.55
C GLU A 242 3.64 -15.09 16.03
N PRO A 243 3.92 -13.87 16.50
CA PRO A 243 3.17 -12.67 16.10
C PRO A 243 3.41 -12.25 14.65
N GLY A 244 4.42 -12.80 13.98
CA GLY A 244 4.78 -12.38 12.62
C GLY A 244 5.07 -10.87 12.53
N MET A 245 5.69 -10.32 13.56
CA MET A 245 5.92 -8.89 13.69
C MET A 245 7.01 -8.41 12.73
N SER A 246 6.75 -7.29 12.09
CA SER A 246 7.72 -6.51 11.31
C SER A 246 7.50 -5.02 11.51
N ASP A 247 8.43 -4.18 11.06
CA ASP A 247 8.14 -2.76 10.90
C ASP A 247 7.06 -2.58 9.85
N ASN A 248 6.14 -1.64 10.09
CA ASN A 248 5.12 -1.31 9.12
C ASN A 248 5.73 -0.47 7.98
N THR A 249 5.30 -0.71 6.77
CA THR A 249 5.72 0.05 5.58
C THR A 249 4.84 1.27 5.31
N GLY A 250 3.63 1.29 5.87
CA GLY A 250 2.70 2.41 5.82
C GLY A 250 2.71 3.24 7.10
N SER A 251 1.98 4.34 7.09
CA SER A 251 1.81 5.21 8.27
C SER A 251 0.49 5.97 8.24
N TYR A 252 0.00 6.32 9.42
CA TYR A 252 -0.94 7.42 9.59
C TYR A 252 -0.19 8.72 9.40
N MET A 253 -0.75 9.62 8.62
CA MET A 253 -0.09 10.87 8.26
C MET A 253 -1.06 12.03 8.15
N ILE A 254 -0.53 13.23 8.23
CA ILE A 254 -1.21 14.46 7.85
C ILE A 254 -0.71 14.96 6.51
N MET A 255 -1.63 15.54 5.75
CA MET A 255 -1.38 16.27 4.52
C MET A 255 -1.91 17.68 4.66
N PHE A 256 -1.15 18.66 4.22
CA PHE A 256 -1.61 20.04 4.16
C PHE A 256 -2.19 20.36 2.78
N GLY A 257 -3.32 21.10 2.78
CA GLY A 257 -3.90 21.62 1.56
C GLY A 257 -3.21 22.91 1.12
N PHE A 258 -2.72 22.96 -0.11
CA PHE A 258 -2.03 24.14 -0.66
C PHE A 258 -2.96 25.10 -1.41
N ARG A 259 -4.23 24.72 -1.60
CA ARG A 259 -5.25 25.52 -2.31
C ARG A 259 -6.14 26.34 -1.39
N LYS A 260 -6.00 26.18 -0.08
CA LYS A 260 -6.85 26.84 0.91
C LYS A 260 -6.02 27.30 2.10
N GLY A 261 -5.99 28.61 2.34
CA GLY A 261 -5.29 29.16 3.50
C GLY A 261 -5.92 28.71 4.84
N PRO A 262 -5.12 28.75 5.91
CA PRO A 262 -3.72 29.22 5.98
C PRO A 262 -2.67 28.13 5.68
N THR A 263 -3.07 26.93 5.28
CA THR A 263 -2.15 25.80 5.08
C THR A 263 -1.26 25.92 3.83
N ASP A 264 -1.51 26.88 2.96
CA ASP A 264 -0.61 27.31 1.88
C ASP A 264 0.61 28.11 2.39
N ASP A 265 0.56 28.65 3.62
CA ASP A 265 1.66 29.37 4.26
C ASP A 265 2.62 28.41 4.98
N LEU A 266 3.92 28.55 4.72
CA LEU A 266 4.98 27.74 5.31
C LEU A 266 5.04 27.88 6.85
N ASN A 267 4.89 29.09 7.38
CA ASN A 267 4.95 29.33 8.82
C ASN A 267 3.79 28.67 9.55
N PHE A 268 2.62 28.64 8.91
CA PHE A 268 1.46 27.94 9.46
C PHE A 268 1.68 26.42 9.48
N ARG A 269 2.13 25.81 8.37
CA ARG A 269 2.43 24.36 8.35
C ARG A 269 3.49 23.98 9.36
N LYS A 270 4.57 24.78 9.46
CA LYS A 270 5.62 24.63 10.48
C LYS A 270 5.06 24.69 11.90
N ALA A 271 4.18 25.63 12.18
CA ALA A 271 3.55 25.78 13.48
C ALA A 271 2.68 24.58 13.83
N VAL A 272 1.86 24.09 12.89
CA VAL A 272 1.06 22.88 13.09
C VAL A 272 1.97 21.68 13.40
N THR A 273 2.98 21.42 12.56
CA THR A 273 3.92 20.30 12.75
C THR A 273 4.60 20.37 14.11
N LEU A 274 5.10 21.54 14.53
CA LEU A 274 5.76 21.71 15.82
C LEU A 274 4.82 21.68 17.02
N SER A 275 3.52 21.85 16.83
CA SER A 275 2.54 21.81 17.93
C SER A 275 2.14 20.40 18.34
N LEU A 276 2.33 19.40 17.47
CA LEU A 276 1.83 18.04 17.69
C LEU A 276 2.60 17.29 18.77
N ASP A 277 1.87 16.64 19.69
CA ASP A 277 2.41 15.70 20.68
C ASP A 277 2.58 14.32 20.02
N TYR A 278 3.72 14.12 19.37
CA TYR A 278 4.03 12.87 18.65
C TYR A 278 4.15 11.66 19.56
N GLU A 279 4.53 11.83 20.84
CA GLU A 279 4.56 10.71 21.78
C GLU A 279 3.15 10.23 22.12
N LEU A 280 2.24 11.18 22.35
CA LEU A 280 0.84 10.86 22.60
C LEU A 280 0.17 10.25 21.34
N LEU A 281 0.44 10.81 20.17
CA LEU A 281 -0.08 10.30 18.87
C LEU A 281 0.45 8.88 18.61
N ALA A 282 1.75 8.66 18.74
CA ALA A 282 2.35 7.33 18.55
C ALA A 282 1.73 6.31 19.50
N ALA A 283 1.63 6.61 20.78
CA ALA A 283 1.02 5.73 21.77
C ALA A 283 -0.47 5.46 21.49
N ALA A 284 -1.22 6.47 21.03
CA ALA A 284 -2.64 6.34 20.70
C ALA A 284 -2.90 5.52 19.44
N ILE A 285 -1.97 5.51 18.48
CA ILE A 285 -2.07 4.82 17.20
C ILE A 285 -1.53 3.39 17.31
N GLY A 286 -0.29 3.23 17.74
CA GLY A 286 0.46 1.97 17.66
C GLY A 286 0.76 1.30 19.02
N GLY A 287 0.33 1.89 20.15
CA GLY A 287 0.51 1.31 21.49
C GLY A 287 1.98 1.31 21.94
N GLU A 288 2.36 0.27 22.70
CA GLU A 288 3.70 0.17 23.33
C GLU A 288 4.85 -0.02 22.35
N ASP A 289 4.58 -0.58 21.17
CA ASP A 289 5.58 -0.85 20.12
C ASP A 289 5.75 0.32 19.14
N ALA A 290 4.97 1.38 19.31
CA ALA A 290 5.00 2.56 18.46
C ALA A 290 6.23 3.41 18.69
N GLN A 291 6.69 4.08 17.66
CA GLN A 291 7.82 5.00 17.71
C GLN A 291 7.40 6.36 17.14
N VAL A 292 7.94 7.41 17.78
CA VAL A 292 7.87 8.76 17.22
C VAL A 292 8.59 8.76 15.87
N PRO A 293 7.95 9.24 14.79
CA PRO A 293 8.54 9.20 13.46
C PRO A 293 9.68 10.22 13.31
N GLY A 294 10.52 9.99 12.30
CA GLY A 294 11.35 11.03 11.71
C GLY A 294 10.50 11.97 10.87
N VAL A 295 11.08 13.11 10.51
CA VAL A 295 10.44 14.08 9.60
C VAL A 295 10.11 13.41 8.26
N GLY A 296 8.92 13.68 7.76
CA GLY A 296 8.41 13.15 6.48
C GLY A 296 7.50 11.94 6.66
N VAL A 297 7.26 11.23 5.57
CA VAL A 297 6.23 10.19 5.48
C VAL A 297 6.77 8.83 5.06
N ILE A 298 8.06 8.71 4.78
CA ILE A 298 8.67 7.45 4.38
C ILE A 298 9.04 6.64 5.61
N ALA A 299 8.40 5.50 5.82
CA ALA A 299 8.67 4.62 6.95
C ALA A 299 10.03 3.89 6.82
N PRO A 300 10.69 3.53 7.95
CA PRO A 300 12.03 2.95 7.96
C PRO A 300 12.26 1.72 7.05
N PRO A 301 11.30 0.79 6.85
CA PRO A 301 11.51 -0.35 5.96
C PRO A 301 11.54 0.01 4.48
N ASN A 302 11.06 1.21 4.12
CA ASN A 302 10.95 1.59 2.72
C ASN A 302 12.30 1.98 2.12
N LEU A 303 12.45 1.63 0.84
CA LEU A 303 13.63 1.96 0.05
C LEU A 303 13.81 3.48 -0.01
N GLY A 304 15.01 3.97 0.31
CA GLY A 304 15.31 5.41 0.30
C GLY A 304 14.94 6.15 1.58
N TYR A 305 14.50 5.47 2.65
CA TYR A 305 14.32 6.13 3.95
C TYR A 305 15.60 6.87 4.38
N ASP A 306 15.49 8.15 4.71
CA ASP A 306 16.62 8.96 5.16
C ASP A 306 16.68 9.02 6.69
N LYS A 307 17.48 8.11 7.27
CA LYS A 307 17.72 8.04 8.72
C LYS A 307 18.51 9.22 9.30
N THR A 308 19.01 10.13 8.46
CA THR A 308 19.77 11.31 8.90
C THR A 308 18.87 12.48 9.26
N LEU A 309 17.60 12.45 8.84
CA LEU A 309 16.63 13.45 9.21
C LEU A 309 16.29 13.38 10.71
N PRO A 310 15.99 14.50 11.37
CA PRO A 310 15.67 14.55 12.77
C PRO A 310 14.35 13.80 13.06
N LYS A 311 14.18 13.38 14.33
CA LYS A 311 12.87 12.96 14.82
C LYS A 311 11.96 14.17 14.99
N LEU A 312 10.66 13.93 14.83
CA LEU A 312 9.64 14.93 15.15
C LEU A 312 9.54 15.11 16.67
N GLU A 313 9.47 16.34 17.11
CA GLU A 313 9.37 16.70 18.53
C GLU A 313 8.36 17.85 18.68
N GLN A 314 7.53 17.77 19.72
CA GLN A 314 6.66 18.89 20.08
C GLN A 314 7.49 20.07 20.58
N ASN A 315 7.25 21.25 20.05
CA ASN A 315 7.85 22.50 20.51
C ASN A 315 6.86 23.65 20.38
N LEU A 316 6.03 23.83 21.42
CA LEU A 316 4.98 24.85 21.43
C LEU A 316 5.49 26.28 21.33
N GLU A 317 6.67 26.57 21.89
CA GLU A 317 7.27 27.92 21.79
C GLU A 317 7.74 28.22 20.37
N ALA A 318 8.35 27.25 19.69
CA ALA A 318 8.74 27.40 18.30
C ALA A 318 7.51 27.45 17.36
N ALA A 319 6.46 26.71 17.70
CA ALA A 319 5.19 26.75 16.96
C ALA A 319 4.54 28.14 17.04
N LYS A 320 4.47 28.74 18.25
CA LYS A 320 3.95 30.10 18.45
C LYS A 320 4.81 31.13 17.71
N ALA A 321 6.13 31.00 17.79
CA ALA A 321 7.04 31.89 17.09
C ALA A 321 6.86 31.85 15.55
N ALA A 322 6.61 30.66 14.99
CA ALA A 322 6.33 30.53 13.56
C ALA A 322 5.01 31.21 13.18
N LEU A 323 3.97 31.13 14.01
CA LEU A 323 2.71 31.87 13.81
C LEU A 323 2.94 33.38 13.87
N ASP A 324 3.75 33.86 14.85
CA ASP A 324 4.08 35.28 14.95
C ASP A 324 4.83 35.78 13.71
N GLU A 325 5.78 35.00 13.20
CA GLU A 325 6.51 35.29 11.96
C GLU A 325 5.61 35.32 10.72
N GLY A 326 4.59 34.45 10.67
CA GLY A 326 3.56 34.42 9.62
C GLY A 326 2.51 35.52 9.75
N GLY A 327 2.54 36.32 10.85
CA GLY A 327 1.59 37.40 11.09
C GLY A 327 0.24 36.94 11.66
N TYR A 328 0.15 35.70 12.13
CA TYR A 328 -1.03 35.16 12.82
C TYR A 328 -0.98 35.61 14.29
N LEU A 329 -1.68 36.67 14.62
CA LEU A 329 -1.64 37.32 15.94
C LEU A 329 -3.03 37.28 16.59
N ASP A 330 -3.11 37.15 17.90
CA ASP A 330 -4.31 37.40 18.69
C ASP A 330 -4.51 38.92 18.82
N VAL A 331 -5.31 39.52 17.94
CA VAL A 331 -5.46 40.99 17.86
C VAL A 331 -6.63 41.49 18.68
N ASP A 332 -7.63 40.66 19.00
CA ASP A 332 -8.77 41.04 19.82
C ASP A 332 -8.67 40.62 21.28
N GLY A 333 -7.70 39.76 21.62
CA GLY A 333 -7.36 39.32 22.98
C GLY A 333 -8.27 38.23 23.51
N ASP A 334 -8.94 37.47 22.64
CA ASP A 334 -9.80 36.36 23.02
C ASP A 334 -9.06 35.04 23.29
N GLY A 335 -7.75 35.01 23.00
CA GLY A 335 -6.86 33.87 23.18
C GLY A 335 -6.65 33.04 21.91
N TYR A 336 -7.34 33.37 20.82
CA TYR A 336 -7.15 32.77 19.52
C TYR A 336 -6.50 33.76 18.54
N ARG A 337 -5.81 33.23 17.55
CA ARG A 337 -5.09 33.99 16.55
C ARG A 337 -5.96 34.22 15.33
N GLU A 338 -5.87 35.39 14.71
CA GLU A 338 -6.49 35.72 13.43
C GLU A 338 -5.55 35.43 12.26
N MET A 339 -6.14 35.41 11.08
CA MET A 339 -5.42 35.47 9.80
C MET A 339 -4.62 36.78 9.69
N PRO A 340 -3.54 36.85 8.88
CA PRO A 340 -2.73 38.06 8.74
C PRO A 340 -3.51 39.29 8.26
N ASP A 341 -4.67 39.12 7.66
CA ASP A 341 -5.57 40.19 7.27
C ASP A 341 -6.56 40.62 8.39
N GLY A 342 -6.46 40.00 9.56
CA GLY A 342 -7.32 40.24 10.72
C GLY A 342 -8.67 39.53 10.68
N SER A 343 -8.91 38.68 9.69
CA SER A 343 -10.13 37.86 9.65
C SER A 343 -10.03 36.67 10.62
N PRO A 344 -11.16 36.19 11.16
CA PRO A 344 -11.17 35.02 12.05
C PRO A 344 -10.58 33.80 11.37
N MET A 345 -9.76 33.07 12.12
CA MET A 345 -9.19 31.81 11.69
C MET A 345 -9.97 30.63 12.31
N ASP A 346 -10.38 29.68 11.48
CA ASP A 346 -11.07 28.46 11.91
C ASP A 346 -10.60 27.29 11.03
N ILE A 347 -9.93 26.32 11.65
CA ILE A 347 -9.24 25.23 10.94
C ILE A 347 -10.06 23.96 11.00
N LEU A 348 -10.33 23.38 9.83
CA LEU A 348 -10.90 22.05 9.69
C LEU A 348 -9.80 20.99 9.63
N VAL A 349 -9.87 20.05 10.57
CA VAL A 349 -9.09 18.82 10.56
C VAL A 349 -9.98 17.72 9.99
N SER A 350 -9.72 17.30 8.77
CA SER A 350 -10.57 16.40 7.97
C SER A 350 -10.00 14.98 7.96
N PRO A 351 -10.52 14.05 8.79
CA PRO A 351 -10.14 12.65 8.75
C PRO A 351 -10.69 11.94 7.51
N GLN A 352 -9.94 11.01 6.95
CA GLN A 352 -10.37 10.15 5.85
C GLN A 352 -11.56 9.28 6.26
N ASN A 353 -12.53 9.08 5.37
CA ASN A 353 -13.60 8.11 5.56
C ASN A 353 -13.04 6.67 5.48
N SER A 354 -13.20 5.91 6.54
CA SER A 354 -12.76 4.53 6.62
C SER A 354 -13.54 3.76 7.66
N SER A 355 -14.19 2.68 7.25
CA SER A 355 -14.92 1.81 8.18
C SER A 355 -14.00 1.11 9.19
N THR A 356 -12.77 0.79 8.79
CA THR A 356 -11.81 0.02 9.61
C THR A 356 -10.88 0.88 10.47
N ARG A 357 -10.69 2.17 10.14
CA ARG A 357 -9.76 3.08 10.83
C ARG A 357 -10.44 4.27 11.50
N ARG A 358 -11.75 4.33 11.44
CA ARG A 358 -12.56 5.48 11.91
C ARG A 358 -12.20 5.95 13.32
N GLU A 359 -12.12 5.03 14.28
CA GLU A 359 -11.85 5.35 15.68
C GLU A 359 -10.45 5.95 15.87
N ILE A 360 -9.47 5.42 15.14
CA ILE A 360 -8.09 5.92 15.20
C ILE A 360 -8.02 7.32 14.57
N TYR A 361 -8.65 7.52 13.42
CA TYR A 361 -8.69 8.83 12.77
C TYR A 361 -9.35 9.91 13.64
N LEU A 362 -10.47 9.60 14.29
CA LEU A 362 -11.13 10.52 15.22
C LEU A 362 -10.22 10.88 16.39
N ARG A 363 -9.54 9.88 16.98
CA ARG A 363 -8.60 10.11 18.08
C ARG A 363 -7.43 11.00 17.67
N ILE A 364 -6.86 10.76 16.49
CA ILE A 364 -5.80 11.62 15.93
C ILE A 364 -6.32 13.05 15.79
N ALA A 365 -7.49 13.24 15.18
CA ALA A 365 -8.07 14.55 14.96
C ALA A 365 -8.35 15.31 16.27
N GLU A 366 -8.87 14.62 17.29
CA GLU A 366 -9.09 15.19 18.63
C GLU A 366 -7.79 15.65 19.30
N VAL A 367 -6.72 14.84 19.23
CA VAL A 367 -5.40 15.23 19.76
C VAL A 367 -4.86 16.43 19.00
N MET A 368 -4.99 16.45 17.67
CA MET A 368 -4.55 17.60 16.86
C MET A 368 -5.30 18.88 17.22
N VAL A 369 -6.61 18.83 17.35
CA VAL A 369 -7.42 19.99 17.77
C VAL A 369 -6.95 20.54 19.13
N GLN A 370 -6.67 19.66 20.11
CA GLN A 370 -6.13 20.07 21.42
C GLN A 370 -4.73 20.70 21.30
N ASN A 371 -3.88 20.16 20.42
CA ASN A 371 -2.53 20.71 20.23
C ASN A 371 -2.56 22.09 19.53
N LEU A 372 -3.48 22.27 18.57
CA LEU A 372 -3.71 23.56 17.91
C LEU A 372 -4.24 24.61 18.87
N ASP A 373 -5.18 24.26 19.73
CA ASP A 373 -5.69 25.13 20.80
C ASP A 373 -4.55 25.65 21.71
N ALA A 374 -3.58 24.79 22.07
CA ALA A 374 -2.44 25.13 22.92
C ALA A 374 -1.50 26.22 22.31
N ILE A 375 -1.57 26.45 21.02
CA ILE A 375 -0.84 27.52 20.31
C ILE A 375 -1.74 28.68 19.87
N GLY A 376 -3.01 28.69 20.32
CA GLY A 376 -3.98 29.74 20.01
C GLY A 376 -4.58 29.61 18.60
N VAL A 377 -4.59 28.44 18.00
CA VAL A 377 -5.23 28.17 16.71
C VAL A 377 -6.57 27.49 16.95
N LYS A 378 -7.65 28.16 16.58
CA LYS A 378 -9.00 27.60 16.68
C LYS A 378 -9.19 26.54 15.60
N ALA A 379 -9.51 25.32 16.03
CA ALA A 379 -9.69 24.19 15.12
C ALA A 379 -10.82 23.27 15.58
N HIS A 380 -11.40 22.52 14.66
CA HIS A 380 -12.38 21.48 14.95
C HIS A 380 -12.30 20.32 13.96
N VAL A 381 -12.85 19.18 14.37
CA VAL A 381 -12.91 17.98 13.53
C VAL A 381 -14.00 18.15 12.48
N ASP A 382 -13.65 17.86 11.23
CA ASP A 382 -14.61 17.80 10.13
C ASP A 382 -15.38 16.46 10.19
N GLU A 383 -16.50 16.45 10.90
CA GLU A 383 -17.33 15.24 11.04
C GLU A 383 -17.93 14.76 9.71
N GLN A 384 -18.08 15.65 8.73
CA GLN A 384 -18.62 15.28 7.42
C GLN A 384 -17.62 14.43 6.63
N SER A 385 -16.33 14.75 6.70
CA SER A 385 -15.31 13.99 5.95
C SER A 385 -15.27 12.53 6.37
N ILE A 386 -15.52 12.21 7.65
CA ILE A 386 -15.45 10.84 8.17
C ILE A 386 -16.78 10.08 8.10
N THR A 387 -17.89 10.77 7.84
CA THR A 387 -19.24 10.18 7.84
C THR A 387 -19.92 10.14 6.48
N ASN A 388 -19.42 10.92 5.52
CA ASN A 388 -19.99 11.08 4.19
C ASN A 388 -18.87 10.89 3.13
N GLU A 389 -18.85 9.73 2.48
CA GLU A 389 -17.86 9.36 1.46
C GLU A 389 -17.91 10.31 0.24
N GLU A 390 -19.11 10.70 -0.20
CA GLU A 390 -19.27 11.61 -1.35
C GLU A 390 -18.69 13.00 -1.04
N TYR A 391 -18.87 13.49 0.19
CA TYR A 391 -18.27 14.75 0.64
C TYR A 391 -16.74 14.66 0.71
N GLU A 392 -16.20 13.58 1.26
CA GLU A 392 -14.75 13.36 1.36
C GLU A 392 -14.13 13.24 -0.02
N ASP A 393 -14.72 12.48 -0.94
CA ASP A 393 -14.27 12.36 -2.33
C ASP A 393 -14.24 13.72 -3.02
N GLN A 394 -15.26 14.55 -2.85
CA GLN A 394 -15.31 15.90 -3.40
C GLN A 394 -14.23 16.80 -2.78
N LEU A 395 -14.06 16.76 -1.45
CA LEU A 395 -13.04 17.51 -0.72
C LEU A 395 -11.63 17.21 -1.24
N CYS A 396 -11.31 15.93 -1.42
CA CYS A 396 -10.02 15.47 -1.95
C CYS A 396 -9.84 15.82 -3.42
N LYS A 397 -10.86 15.61 -4.26
CA LYS A 397 -10.83 15.92 -5.69
C LYS A 397 -10.64 17.40 -5.98
N GLU A 398 -11.31 18.26 -5.23
CA GLU A 398 -11.17 19.71 -5.34
C GLU A 398 -9.93 20.25 -4.63
N GLY A 399 -9.33 19.45 -3.70
CA GLY A 399 -8.18 19.84 -2.89
C GLY A 399 -8.50 21.00 -1.94
N THR A 400 -9.73 21.06 -1.43
CA THR A 400 -10.21 22.17 -0.59
C THR A 400 -10.11 21.89 0.92
N TYR A 401 -9.49 20.78 1.32
CA TYR A 401 -9.15 20.52 2.72
C TYR A 401 -8.03 21.46 3.21
N GLN A 402 -7.97 21.69 4.52
CA GLN A 402 -6.85 22.39 5.18
C GLN A 402 -5.85 21.38 5.74
N ILE A 403 -6.27 20.55 6.68
CA ILE A 403 -5.46 19.44 7.22
C ILE A 403 -6.23 18.15 6.97
N PHE A 404 -5.65 17.24 6.21
CA PHE A 404 -6.23 15.94 5.91
C PHE A 404 -5.48 14.84 6.63
N ILE A 405 -6.19 13.96 7.37
CA ILE A 405 -5.63 12.80 8.05
C ILE A 405 -5.95 11.56 7.24
N CYS A 406 -4.93 10.84 6.81
CA CYS A 406 -5.10 9.61 6.05
C CYS A 406 -4.09 8.54 6.46
N TYR A 407 -4.23 7.37 5.88
CA TYR A 407 -3.27 6.29 5.98
C TYR A 407 -2.69 5.98 4.61
N CYS A 408 -1.39 6.09 4.49
CA CYS A 408 -0.66 5.64 3.31
C CYS A 408 -0.07 4.26 3.59
N THR A 409 -0.42 3.29 2.78
CA THR A 409 0.31 2.03 2.74
C THR A 409 1.18 1.99 1.51
N SER A 410 2.44 1.68 1.69
CA SER A 410 3.33 1.39 0.57
C SER A 410 3.21 -0.05 0.07
N GLY A 411 2.34 -0.85 0.67
CA GLY A 411 2.19 -2.26 0.38
C GLY A 411 3.45 -3.03 0.75
N MET A 412 4.35 -3.25 -0.22
CA MET A 412 5.68 -3.80 0.06
C MET A 412 6.72 -2.70 0.21
N ALA A 413 7.83 -2.98 0.88
CA ALA A 413 8.91 -2.05 1.19
C ALA A 413 9.53 -1.30 -0.03
N SER A 414 9.24 -1.75 -1.25
CA SER A 414 9.64 -1.09 -2.49
C SER A 414 8.82 0.14 -2.83
N GLN A 415 7.63 0.25 -2.30
CA GLN A 415 6.69 1.29 -2.70
C GLN A 415 6.93 2.55 -1.87
N THR A 416 7.94 3.31 -2.22
CA THR A 416 8.15 4.66 -1.70
C THR A 416 7.23 5.68 -2.37
N SER A 417 6.06 5.23 -2.79
CA SER A 417 5.06 6.03 -3.49
C SER A 417 4.32 7.02 -2.58
N CYS A 418 4.60 7.05 -1.27
CA CYS A 418 3.90 7.96 -0.36
C CYS A 418 3.88 9.42 -0.84
N TYR A 419 4.95 9.90 -1.46
CA TYR A 419 4.96 11.25 -2.03
C TYR A 419 4.06 11.46 -3.24
N TYR A 420 3.61 10.39 -3.90
CA TYR A 420 2.55 10.44 -4.89
C TYR A 420 1.26 11.04 -4.32
N TYR A 421 0.96 10.79 -3.05
CA TYR A 421 -0.23 11.35 -2.40
C TYR A 421 -0.15 12.85 -2.14
N PHE A 422 1.03 13.45 -2.20
CA PHE A 422 1.23 14.89 -1.91
C PHE A 422 1.29 15.75 -3.16
N ILE A 423 1.76 15.20 -4.29
CA ILE A 423 1.87 15.95 -5.54
C ILE A 423 0.49 16.47 -5.98
N ASP A 424 0.46 17.63 -6.62
CA ASP A 424 -0.79 18.24 -7.08
C ASP A 424 -1.59 17.28 -7.95
N ASN A 425 -2.85 17.05 -7.60
CA ASN A 425 -3.72 16.07 -8.24
C ASN A 425 -4.09 16.41 -9.69
N THR A 426 -3.83 17.62 -10.15
CA THR A 426 -3.92 17.97 -11.57
C THR A 426 -2.78 17.40 -12.38
N LEU A 427 -1.66 17.06 -11.72
CA LEU A 427 -0.50 16.44 -12.36
C LEU A 427 -0.60 14.90 -12.36
N ASP A 428 -1.12 14.30 -11.28
CA ASP A 428 -1.10 12.83 -11.12
C ASP A 428 -2.42 12.21 -10.61
N GLY A 429 -3.50 12.99 -10.51
CA GLY A 429 -4.86 12.47 -10.26
C GLY A 429 -5.11 11.92 -8.85
N ASN A 430 -4.33 12.30 -7.84
CA ASN A 430 -4.47 11.86 -6.46
C ASN A 430 -5.07 12.95 -5.55
N TRP A 431 -4.90 12.82 -4.23
CA TRP A 431 -5.46 13.75 -3.22
C TRP A 431 -4.60 14.98 -2.99
N GLY A 432 -3.33 14.94 -3.41
CA GLY A 432 -2.35 15.98 -3.17
C GLY A 432 -2.71 17.31 -3.80
N THR A 433 -2.15 18.36 -3.22
CA THR A 433 -2.32 19.74 -3.68
C THR A 433 -1.00 20.51 -3.66
N CYS A 434 0.12 19.83 -3.39
CA CYS A 434 1.45 20.46 -3.36
C CYS A 434 1.93 20.75 -4.77
N ASP A 435 2.02 22.03 -5.10
CA ASP A 435 2.48 22.57 -6.37
C ASP A 435 3.82 23.33 -6.24
N LEU A 436 4.52 23.16 -5.11
CA LEU A 436 5.85 23.78 -4.88
C LEU A 436 6.82 23.34 -5.97
N PRO A 437 7.42 24.29 -6.74
CA PRO A 437 8.22 23.94 -7.91
C PRO A 437 9.37 22.96 -7.62
N GLU A 438 10.08 23.17 -6.51
CA GLU A 438 11.18 22.30 -6.10
C GLU A 438 10.72 20.87 -5.74
N PHE A 439 9.53 20.72 -5.16
CA PHE A 439 8.96 19.42 -4.84
C PHE A 439 8.48 18.69 -6.10
N VAL A 440 7.82 19.42 -7.00
CA VAL A 440 7.36 18.88 -8.30
C VAL A 440 8.55 18.42 -9.13
N GLU A 441 9.61 19.25 -9.25
CA GLU A 441 10.83 18.90 -9.99
C GLU A 441 11.53 17.66 -9.40
N ALA A 442 11.65 17.59 -8.07
CA ALA A 442 12.26 16.44 -7.40
C ALA A 442 11.42 15.17 -7.59
N TYR A 443 10.09 15.30 -7.53
CA TYR A 443 9.17 14.19 -7.77
C TYR A 443 9.29 13.65 -9.19
N GLU A 444 9.27 14.52 -10.20
CA GLU A 444 9.43 14.13 -11.60
C GLU A 444 10.82 13.54 -11.88
N THR A 445 11.88 14.10 -11.29
CA THR A 445 13.24 13.56 -11.40
C THR A 445 13.32 12.13 -10.83
N ARG A 446 12.72 11.90 -9.66
CA ARG A 446 12.63 10.56 -9.08
C ARG A 446 11.81 9.61 -9.95
N ARG A 447 10.68 10.08 -10.48
CA ARG A 447 9.80 9.29 -11.36
C ARG A 447 10.54 8.79 -12.60
N GLN A 448 11.45 9.60 -13.12
CA GLN A 448 12.28 9.31 -14.30
C GLN A 448 13.59 8.58 -13.97
N ALA A 449 13.79 8.10 -12.74
CA ALA A 449 14.99 7.40 -12.35
C ALA A 449 15.29 6.21 -13.28
N SER A 450 16.55 6.10 -13.71
CA SER A 450 17.01 5.04 -14.60
C SER A 450 17.40 3.75 -13.86
N ASP A 451 17.68 3.86 -12.56
CA ASP A 451 18.12 2.76 -11.71
C ASP A 451 17.73 2.97 -10.24
N GLU A 452 18.00 1.97 -9.41
CA GLU A 452 17.68 1.99 -7.98
C GLU A 452 18.42 3.11 -7.23
N LYS A 453 19.65 3.38 -7.59
CA LYS A 453 20.45 4.42 -6.92
C LYS A 453 19.86 5.81 -7.16
N ALA A 454 19.53 6.13 -8.41
CA ALA A 454 18.87 7.39 -8.76
C ALA A 454 17.51 7.53 -8.08
N TYR A 455 16.74 6.44 -7.99
CA TYR A 455 15.46 6.39 -7.29
C TYR A 455 15.59 6.67 -5.79
N ILE A 456 16.59 6.04 -5.12
CA ILE A 456 16.91 6.27 -3.70
C ILE A 456 17.32 7.73 -3.47
N GLU A 457 18.20 8.26 -4.32
CA GLU A 457 18.66 9.66 -4.23
C GLU A 457 17.49 10.65 -4.39
N GLY A 458 16.62 10.43 -5.37
CA GLY A 458 15.39 11.22 -5.55
C GLY A 458 14.43 11.12 -4.38
N THR A 459 14.26 9.93 -3.80
CA THR A 459 13.42 9.74 -2.61
C THR A 459 13.96 10.48 -1.40
N LYS A 460 15.28 10.51 -1.19
CA LYS A 460 15.92 11.29 -0.11
C LYS A 460 15.78 12.79 -0.33
N LEU A 461 15.94 13.25 -1.57
CA LEU A 461 15.74 14.66 -1.90
C LEU A 461 14.31 15.11 -1.56
N LEU A 462 13.30 14.33 -1.91
CA LEU A 462 11.91 14.63 -1.55
C LEU A 462 11.71 14.71 -0.03
N GLN A 463 12.33 13.81 0.74
CA GLN A 463 12.27 13.87 2.22
C GLN A 463 12.95 15.15 2.76
N GLN A 464 14.06 15.59 2.19
CA GLN A 464 14.75 16.81 2.57
C GLN A 464 13.90 18.06 2.26
N ILE A 465 13.28 18.11 1.07
CA ILE A 465 12.35 19.19 0.72
C ILE A 465 11.15 19.19 1.66
N ASN A 466 10.58 18.01 1.96
CA ASN A 466 9.49 17.92 2.93
C ASN A 466 9.90 18.46 4.31
N ALA A 467 11.10 18.14 4.79
CA ALA A 467 11.62 18.63 6.05
C ALA A 467 11.77 20.17 6.12
N GLU A 468 12.04 20.80 4.98
CA GLU A 468 12.17 22.26 4.87
C GLU A 468 10.81 22.96 4.66
N GLN A 469 9.91 22.31 3.91
CA GLN A 469 8.64 22.89 3.47
C GLN A 469 7.42 22.42 4.28
N TYR A 470 7.58 21.44 5.18
CA TYR A 470 6.49 20.92 6.01
C TYR A 470 5.26 20.54 5.17
N ILE A 471 5.47 19.70 4.14
CA ILE A 471 4.41 19.34 3.19
C ILE A 471 3.41 18.36 3.81
N GLY A 472 3.91 17.46 4.66
CA GLY A 472 3.12 16.52 5.44
C GLY A 472 4.01 15.63 6.30
N GLU A 473 3.42 15.03 7.33
CA GLU A 473 4.18 14.28 8.33
C GLU A 473 3.51 12.96 8.68
N ALA A 474 4.31 11.93 8.88
CA ALA A 474 3.87 10.73 9.55
C ALA A 474 3.59 11.02 11.04
N LEU A 475 2.64 10.31 11.62
CA LEU A 475 2.24 10.50 13.01
C LEU A 475 2.75 9.39 13.93
N CYS A 476 3.15 8.24 13.35
CA CYS A 476 3.62 7.08 14.08
C CYS A 476 4.37 6.13 13.14
N TRP A 477 5.49 5.58 13.62
CA TRP A 477 6.03 4.33 13.06
C TRP A 477 5.57 3.19 13.96
N ASP A 478 4.63 2.38 13.48
CA ASP A 478 4.06 1.25 14.21
C ASP A 478 4.62 -0.10 13.73
N LYS A 479 4.15 -1.19 14.35
CA LYS A 479 4.46 -2.56 13.93
C LYS A 479 3.29 -3.17 13.17
N ALA A 480 3.61 -4.01 12.21
CA ALA A 480 2.67 -4.85 11.51
C ALA A 480 2.71 -6.27 12.09
N TYR A 481 1.56 -6.86 12.35
CA TYR A 481 1.43 -8.20 12.93
C TYR A 481 0.67 -9.12 11.98
N PHE A 482 1.34 -10.21 11.57
CA PHE A 482 0.79 -11.25 10.70
C PHE A 482 0.98 -12.60 11.37
N PRO A 483 0.17 -12.96 12.39
CA PRO A 483 0.43 -14.10 13.25
C PRO A 483 0.28 -15.42 12.52
N TYR A 484 1.11 -16.38 12.92
CA TYR A 484 1.16 -17.73 12.37
C TYR A 484 1.55 -18.77 13.44
N ARG A 485 1.29 -20.05 13.17
CA ARG A 485 1.61 -21.17 14.04
C ARG A 485 2.95 -21.82 13.65
N THR A 486 3.65 -22.31 14.68
CA THR A 486 4.98 -22.95 14.55
C THR A 486 5.02 -24.42 14.90
N ASP A 487 3.89 -24.99 15.35
CA ASP A 487 3.79 -26.40 15.76
C ASP A 487 3.60 -27.38 14.60
N ARG A 488 3.14 -26.91 13.45
CA ARG A 488 2.88 -27.76 12.27
C ARG A 488 3.91 -27.56 11.16
N TYR A 489 4.32 -26.32 10.93
CA TYR A 489 5.14 -25.96 9.78
C TYR A 489 6.29 -25.05 10.19
N GLU A 490 7.42 -25.21 9.48
CA GLU A 490 8.63 -24.38 9.54
C GLU A 490 8.93 -23.83 8.14
N GLY A 491 9.86 -22.86 8.04
CA GLY A 491 10.26 -22.25 6.76
C GLY A 491 9.42 -21.01 6.41
N TRP A 492 8.71 -20.45 7.39
CA TRP A 492 8.01 -19.18 7.23
C TRP A 492 8.98 -18.03 6.91
N THR A 493 8.63 -17.22 5.91
CA THR A 493 9.32 -15.98 5.58
C THR A 493 8.39 -14.81 5.84
N ASN A 494 8.84 -13.79 6.57
CA ASN A 494 8.03 -12.63 6.91
C ASN A 494 8.51 -11.41 6.10
N TYR A 495 7.68 -10.95 5.17
CA TYR A 495 7.97 -9.74 4.39
C TYR A 495 7.47 -8.51 5.14
N PRO A 496 8.31 -7.48 5.35
CA PRO A 496 7.91 -6.27 6.07
C PRO A 496 6.64 -5.63 5.51
N GLY A 497 5.64 -5.39 6.38
CA GLY A 497 4.35 -4.82 6.01
C GLY A 497 3.43 -5.69 5.16
N TRP A 498 3.88 -6.90 4.78
CA TRP A 498 3.13 -7.85 3.96
C TRP A 498 2.74 -9.12 4.71
N GLY A 499 3.65 -9.65 5.51
CA GLY A 499 3.43 -10.80 6.37
C GLY A 499 4.06 -12.10 5.86
N VAL A 500 3.61 -13.20 6.48
CA VAL A 500 4.17 -14.55 6.27
C VAL A 500 3.51 -15.31 5.12
N ILE A 501 2.40 -14.82 4.58
CA ILE A 501 1.81 -15.34 3.35
C ILE A 501 2.21 -14.41 2.20
N ASN A 502 3.21 -14.85 1.46
CA ASN A 502 3.82 -14.11 0.35
C ASN A 502 4.21 -15.11 -0.76
N CYS A 503 4.83 -14.63 -1.83
CA CYS A 503 5.20 -15.46 -2.98
C CYS A 503 6.17 -16.60 -2.64
N GLU A 504 6.96 -16.51 -1.56
CA GLU A 504 7.88 -17.57 -1.11
C GLU A 504 7.21 -18.69 -0.31
N THR A 505 6.06 -18.44 0.31
CA THR A 505 5.34 -19.39 1.16
C THR A 505 5.13 -20.75 0.47
N TRP A 506 4.81 -20.73 -0.81
CA TRP A 506 4.48 -21.91 -1.60
C TRP A 506 5.69 -22.83 -1.88
N TYR A 507 6.89 -22.33 -1.68
CA TYR A 507 8.15 -23.00 -1.99
C TYR A 507 9.02 -23.27 -0.76
N SER A 508 8.77 -22.60 0.37
CA SER A 508 9.63 -22.63 1.57
C SER A 508 9.09 -23.51 2.69
N LEU A 509 7.76 -23.62 2.85
CA LEU A 509 7.16 -24.31 3.99
C LEU A 509 7.47 -25.82 4.01
N ARG A 510 7.73 -26.35 5.19
CA ARG A 510 7.98 -27.77 5.47
C ARG A 510 7.26 -28.17 6.77
N PRO A 511 6.81 -29.43 6.91
CA PRO A 511 6.33 -29.93 8.19
C PRO A 511 7.43 -29.90 9.26
N VAL A 512 7.07 -29.48 10.48
CA VAL A 512 7.94 -29.61 11.66
C VAL A 512 8.25 -31.08 11.90
N ARG A 513 9.51 -31.41 12.16
CA ARG A 513 9.98 -32.79 12.38
C ARG A 513 9.80 -33.26 13.81
#